data_7d8a06bab6cc127de14d600a5d5a2cbf
#
_entry.id   7d8a06bab6cc127de14d600a5d5a2cbf
#
_cell.length_a   1.000
_cell.length_b   1.000
_cell.length_c   1.000
_cell.angle_alpha   90.00
_cell.angle_beta   90.00
_cell.angle_gamma   90.00
#
_symmetry.space_group_name_H-M   'P 1'
#
loop_
_entity.id
_entity.type
_entity.pdbx_description
1 polymer ?
#
loop_
_entity_poly.entity_id
_entity_poly.type
_entity_poly.pdbx_seq_one_letter_code
_entity_poly.pdbx_strand_id
1 'polypeptide(L)'
;MYKRQWQDNGGALAECAILYRSNAQSRVLEEALLQASMPYRIYGGMRFFERQEIKDALSYLRLIANRNDDAAFERVVNTPTRGIGDRTLDVVRQTSRDRQLTLWQACRELLQEKALAGRAASALQRFMELIDALAQETADMPLHVQTDRVIKDSGLRTMYEQEKGEKGQTRIENLEELVTATRQFSYNEEDEDLMPLQAFLSHAALEAGEGQADTWQDAVQLMTLHSAKGLEFPQVFIVGMEEGMFPSQMSLDEGGRLEEERRLAYVGVTRAMQKLTLTYAETRRLYGKEVYHRPSRFIGELPEECVEEVRLRATVSRPVSHQRMGTPMVENDSGYKLGQRVRHAKFGEGTIVNMEGSGEHSRLQVAFQGQGIKWLVAAYARLESV
;
A
#
# COMPACT_ATOMS: atom_id res chain seq x y z
N MET A 1 15.43 11.21 1.57
CA MET A 1 16.77 11.77 1.52
C MET A 1 16.80 13.10 0.77
N TYR A 2 16.53 13.17 -0.52
CA TYR A 2 16.58 14.42 -1.30
C TYR A 2 15.62 15.53 -0.88
N LYS A 3 14.43 15.21 -0.33
CA LYS A 3 13.45 16.21 0.12
C LYS A 3 13.90 16.94 1.38
N ARG A 4 14.54 16.25 2.34
CA ARG A 4 15.17 16.89 3.49
C ARG A 4 16.33 17.80 3.06
N GLN A 5 17.06 17.38 2.05
CA GLN A 5 18.14 18.18 1.48
C GLN A 5 17.65 19.51 0.89
N TRP A 6 16.41 19.55 0.34
CA TRP A 6 15.79 20.79 -0.14
C TRP A 6 15.45 21.73 1.01
N GLN A 7 14.84 21.20 2.09
CA GLN A 7 14.56 21.98 3.30
C GLN A 7 15.84 22.44 4.01
N ASP A 8 16.84 21.57 4.10
CA ASP A 8 18.15 21.89 4.71
C ASP A 8 18.84 23.03 3.95
N ASN A 9 18.55 23.19 2.66
CA ASN A 9 19.03 24.28 1.82
C ASN A 9 18.09 25.52 1.83
N GLY A 10 17.07 25.55 2.71
CA GLY A 10 16.16 26.69 2.87
C GLY A 10 14.96 26.72 1.94
N GLY A 11 14.70 25.64 1.18
CA GLY A 11 13.51 25.52 0.31
C GLY A 11 12.26 25.08 1.06
N ALA A 12 11.08 25.51 0.61
CA ALA A 12 9.81 25.11 1.17
C ALA A 12 9.34 23.74 0.63
N LEU A 13 8.56 22.98 1.42
CA LEU A 13 7.96 21.72 0.96
C LEU A 13 6.96 21.94 -0.18
N ALA A 14 6.25 23.06 -0.16
CA ALA A 14 5.30 23.44 -1.22
C ALA A 14 5.96 23.63 -2.59
N GLU A 15 7.27 23.86 -2.62
CA GLU A 15 8.08 23.94 -3.84
C GLU A 15 8.44 22.58 -4.43
N CYS A 16 8.10 21.49 -3.72
CA CYS A 16 8.38 20.11 -4.13
C CYS A 16 7.11 19.44 -4.62
N ALA A 17 7.12 18.94 -5.85
CA ALA A 17 6.04 18.10 -6.40
C ALA A 17 6.52 16.67 -6.64
N ILE A 18 5.65 15.69 -6.34
CA ILE A 18 5.84 14.29 -6.72
C ILE A 18 4.73 13.93 -7.71
N LEU A 19 5.15 13.63 -8.92
CA LEU A 19 4.26 13.30 -10.03
C LEU A 19 4.27 11.80 -10.27
N TYR A 20 3.10 11.22 -10.48
CA TYR A 20 2.93 9.81 -10.78
C TYR A 20 1.93 9.60 -11.93
N ARG A 21 2.00 8.44 -12.60
CA ARG A 21 1.13 8.12 -13.74
C ARG A 21 -0.25 7.68 -13.29
N SER A 22 -0.33 6.81 -12.29
CA SER A 22 -1.59 6.25 -11.78
C SER A 22 -1.85 6.70 -10.35
N ASN A 23 -3.13 6.97 -10.06
CA ASN A 23 -3.57 7.31 -8.70
C ASN A 23 -3.22 6.21 -7.67
N ALA A 24 -3.19 4.94 -8.07
CA ALA A 24 -2.83 3.83 -7.20
C ALA A 24 -1.43 4.00 -6.57
N GLN A 25 -0.50 4.63 -7.30
CA GLN A 25 0.87 4.86 -6.82
C GLN A 25 0.95 5.82 -5.62
N SER A 26 -0.10 6.62 -5.35
CA SER A 26 -0.07 7.60 -4.26
C SER A 26 -0.01 6.97 -2.88
N ARG A 27 -0.63 5.79 -2.66
CA ARG A 27 -0.70 5.12 -1.36
C ARG A 27 0.69 4.97 -0.69
N VAL A 28 1.62 4.36 -1.40
CA VAL A 28 2.98 4.13 -0.88
C VAL A 28 3.70 5.44 -0.57
N LEU A 29 3.42 6.49 -1.37
CA LEU A 29 3.98 7.83 -1.14
C LEU A 29 3.33 8.50 0.08
N GLU A 30 2.02 8.38 0.23
CA GLU A 30 1.26 8.87 1.38
C GLU A 30 1.79 8.23 2.67
N GLU A 31 1.84 6.90 2.74
CA GLU A 31 2.38 6.15 3.88
C GLU A 31 3.84 6.57 4.22
N ALA A 32 4.70 6.64 3.21
CA ALA A 32 6.10 7.02 3.41
C ALA A 32 6.27 8.46 3.92
N LEU A 33 5.39 9.38 3.50
CA LEU A 33 5.40 10.77 3.97
C LEU A 33 4.87 10.87 5.40
N LEU A 34 3.81 10.13 5.73
CA LEU A 34 3.27 10.03 7.09
C LEU A 34 4.30 9.47 8.06
N GLN A 35 4.94 8.34 7.72
CA GLN A 35 6.00 7.74 8.53
C GLN A 35 7.20 8.69 8.75
N ALA A 36 7.48 9.53 7.75
CA ALA A 36 8.53 10.55 7.85
C ALA A 36 8.07 11.82 8.58
N SER A 37 6.81 11.88 9.07
CA SER A 37 6.18 13.07 9.64
C SER A 37 6.28 14.29 8.71
N MET A 38 6.15 14.05 7.40
CA MET A 38 6.29 15.07 6.36
C MET A 38 4.91 15.45 5.82
N PRO A 39 4.47 16.71 6.02
CA PRO A 39 3.18 17.17 5.52
C PRO A 39 3.09 17.03 3.99
N TYR A 40 1.97 16.56 3.50
CA TYR A 40 1.70 16.46 2.08
C TYR A 40 0.27 16.87 1.74
N ARG A 41 0.04 17.17 0.47
CA ARG A 41 -1.29 17.48 -0.09
C ARG A 41 -1.45 16.79 -1.44
N ILE A 42 -2.62 16.19 -1.65
CA ILE A 42 -2.97 15.63 -2.95
C ILE A 42 -3.72 16.68 -3.75
N TYR A 43 -3.16 17.05 -4.91
CA TYR A 43 -3.76 18.00 -5.82
C TYR A 43 -4.67 17.28 -6.82
N GLY A 44 -5.93 17.72 -6.89
CA GLY A 44 -6.92 17.17 -7.84
C GLY A 44 -7.43 15.77 -7.52
N GLY A 45 -7.24 15.28 -6.30
CA GLY A 45 -7.67 13.93 -5.90
C GLY A 45 -7.96 13.80 -4.40
N MET A 46 -8.37 12.59 -4.04
CA MET A 46 -8.57 12.16 -2.64
C MET A 46 -7.42 11.27 -2.20
N ARG A 47 -7.17 11.22 -0.89
CA ARG A 47 -6.28 10.24 -0.28
C ARG A 47 -6.74 8.83 -0.61
N PHE A 48 -5.80 7.88 -0.60
CA PHE A 48 -6.08 6.51 -1.02
C PHE A 48 -7.29 5.90 -0.31
N PHE A 49 -7.31 5.93 1.03
CA PHE A 49 -8.41 5.36 1.83
C PHE A 49 -9.70 6.19 1.82
N GLU A 50 -9.69 7.39 1.27
CA GLU A 50 -10.87 8.23 1.10
C GLU A 50 -11.60 8.01 -0.22
N ARG A 51 -10.98 7.33 -1.20
CA ARG A 51 -11.56 7.08 -2.53
C ARG A 51 -12.81 6.22 -2.43
N GLN A 52 -13.78 6.50 -3.31
CA GLN A 52 -15.07 5.84 -3.27
C GLN A 52 -14.96 4.31 -3.37
N GLU A 53 -14.23 3.80 -4.35
CA GLU A 53 -14.03 2.37 -4.59
C GLU A 53 -13.32 1.67 -3.43
N ILE A 54 -12.41 2.37 -2.75
CA ILE A 54 -11.70 1.86 -1.57
C ILE A 54 -12.65 1.82 -0.37
N LYS A 55 -13.42 2.88 -0.14
CA LYS A 55 -14.44 2.91 0.90
C LYS A 55 -15.50 1.82 0.69
N ASP A 56 -15.88 1.55 -0.55
CA ASP A 56 -16.83 0.48 -0.88
C ASP A 56 -16.25 -0.89 -0.55
N ALA A 57 -15.02 -1.18 -0.97
CA ALA A 57 -14.33 -2.42 -0.66
C ALA A 57 -14.10 -2.62 0.85
N LEU A 58 -13.63 -1.57 1.55
CA LEU A 58 -13.48 -1.60 3.00
C LEU A 58 -14.79 -1.82 3.73
N SER A 59 -15.90 -1.28 3.23
CA SER A 59 -17.22 -1.47 3.83
C SER A 59 -17.70 -2.93 3.69
N TYR A 60 -17.39 -3.61 2.56
CA TYR A 60 -17.60 -5.06 2.46
C TYR A 60 -16.76 -5.81 3.49
N LEU A 61 -15.48 -5.50 3.61
CA LEU A 61 -14.58 -6.13 4.58
C LEU A 61 -15.06 -5.89 6.03
N ARG A 62 -15.52 -4.68 6.34
CA ARG A 62 -16.10 -4.36 7.65
C ARG A 62 -17.36 -5.17 7.92
N LEU A 63 -18.24 -5.30 6.92
CA LEU A 63 -19.50 -6.03 7.09
C LEU A 63 -19.29 -7.54 7.24
N ILE A 64 -18.31 -8.14 6.58
CA ILE A 64 -17.94 -9.54 6.82
C ILE A 64 -17.29 -9.76 8.19
N ALA A 65 -16.56 -8.77 8.72
CA ALA A 65 -15.99 -8.82 10.05
C ALA A 65 -17.04 -8.56 11.15
N ASN A 66 -17.99 -7.66 10.89
CA ASN A 66 -19.03 -7.27 11.84
C ASN A 66 -20.35 -6.94 11.14
N ARG A 67 -21.34 -7.82 11.27
CA ARG A 67 -22.71 -7.63 10.72
C ARG A 67 -23.45 -6.43 11.29
N ASN A 68 -23.03 -5.94 12.47
CA ASN A 68 -23.69 -4.84 13.15
C ASN A 68 -23.13 -3.46 12.74
N ASP A 69 -22.30 -3.39 11.72
CA ASP A 69 -21.81 -2.14 11.16
C ASP A 69 -22.83 -1.54 10.18
N ASP A 70 -23.75 -0.74 10.72
CA ASP A 70 -24.82 -0.12 9.96
C ASP A 70 -24.31 0.83 8.87
N ALA A 71 -23.21 1.54 9.11
CA ALA A 71 -22.62 2.44 8.13
C ALA A 71 -22.05 1.65 6.93
N ALA A 72 -21.38 0.53 7.20
CA ALA A 72 -20.88 -0.36 6.17
C ALA A 72 -22.03 -1.01 5.39
N PHE A 73 -23.09 -1.45 6.10
CA PHE A 73 -24.29 -2.01 5.48
C PHE A 73 -24.94 -1.01 4.50
N GLU A 74 -25.25 0.21 4.96
CA GLU A 74 -25.89 1.24 4.13
C GLU A 74 -25.10 1.53 2.86
N ARG A 75 -23.77 1.52 2.98
CA ARG A 75 -22.89 1.82 1.86
C ARG A 75 -22.92 0.75 0.77
N VAL A 76 -22.96 -0.54 1.14
CA VAL A 76 -22.73 -1.63 0.18
C VAL A 76 -23.98 -2.44 -0.18
N VAL A 77 -25.08 -2.30 0.55
CA VAL A 77 -26.29 -3.10 0.35
C VAL A 77 -26.81 -3.05 -1.11
N ASN A 78 -26.68 -1.92 -1.77
CA ASN A 78 -27.04 -1.73 -3.18
C ASN A 78 -25.86 -1.25 -4.06
N THR A 79 -24.62 -1.52 -3.66
CA THR A 79 -23.41 -1.23 -4.41
C THR A 79 -22.58 -2.52 -4.57
N PRO A 80 -22.50 -3.11 -5.76
CA PRO A 80 -23.20 -2.80 -7.04
C PRO A 80 -24.72 -2.84 -6.92
N THR A 81 -25.41 -2.23 -7.89
CA THR A 81 -26.88 -2.18 -7.91
C THR A 81 -27.51 -3.57 -7.91
N ARG A 82 -28.32 -3.88 -6.89
CA ARG A 82 -28.99 -5.18 -6.70
C ARG A 82 -30.51 -5.12 -6.81
N GLY A 83 -31.05 -3.94 -7.10
CA GLY A 83 -32.50 -3.71 -7.12
C GLY A 83 -33.11 -3.52 -5.72
N ILE A 84 -32.29 -3.20 -4.72
CA ILE A 84 -32.72 -2.80 -3.39
C ILE A 84 -32.86 -1.27 -3.42
N GLY A 85 -34.08 -0.79 -3.62
CA GLY A 85 -34.36 0.64 -3.72
C GLY A 85 -34.57 1.33 -2.36
N ASP A 86 -34.57 2.66 -2.39
CA ASP A 86 -34.68 3.51 -1.19
C ASP A 86 -35.90 3.17 -0.33
N ARG A 87 -37.07 2.88 -0.96
CA ARG A 87 -38.27 2.48 -0.22
C ARG A 87 -38.05 1.22 0.64
N THR A 88 -37.29 0.26 0.15
CA THR A 88 -36.95 -0.96 0.92
C THR A 88 -36.02 -0.61 2.07
N LEU A 89 -35.02 0.22 1.80
CA LEU A 89 -34.09 0.68 2.83
C LEU A 89 -34.80 1.55 3.89
N ASP A 90 -35.77 2.35 3.52
CA ASP A 90 -36.56 3.15 4.48
C ASP A 90 -37.36 2.26 5.42
N VAL A 91 -37.94 1.16 4.92
CA VAL A 91 -38.63 0.17 5.77
C VAL A 91 -37.63 -0.50 6.73
N VAL A 92 -36.44 -0.88 6.24
CA VAL A 92 -35.39 -1.47 7.09
C VAL A 92 -34.95 -0.48 8.17
N ARG A 93 -34.67 0.78 7.80
CA ARG A 93 -34.29 1.86 8.74
C ARG A 93 -35.36 2.14 9.77
N GLN A 94 -36.63 2.14 9.35
CA GLN A 94 -37.76 2.36 10.27
C GLN A 94 -37.88 1.19 11.27
N THR A 95 -37.82 -0.05 10.79
CA THR A 95 -37.85 -1.25 11.63
C THR A 95 -36.68 -1.29 12.62
N SER A 96 -35.47 -0.93 12.15
CA SER A 96 -34.28 -0.80 13.00
C SER A 96 -34.51 0.15 14.15
N ARG A 97 -35.04 1.36 13.87
CA ARG A 97 -35.34 2.39 14.89
C ARG A 97 -36.44 1.96 15.85
N ASP A 98 -37.55 1.45 15.32
CA ASP A 98 -38.72 1.10 16.13
C ASP A 98 -38.44 -0.06 17.09
N ARG A 99 -37.59 -1.00 16.67
CA ARG A 99 -37.26 -2.20 17.43
C ARG A 99 -35.88 -2.13 18.12
N GLN A 100 -35.13 -1.03 17.94
CA GLN A 100 -33.76 -0.84 18.47
C GLN A 100 -32.81 -1.99 18.02
N LEU A 101 -32.88 -2.35 16.76
CA LEU A 101 -32.07 -3.37 16.12
C LEU A 101 -31.02 -2.74 15.19
N THR A 102 -29.94 -3.47 14.88
CA THR A 102 -29.07 -3.09 13.77
C THR A 102 -29.81 -3.30 12.43
N LEU A 103 -29.35 -2.62 11.37
CA LEU A 103 -29.94 -2.77 10.03
C LEU A 103 -29.92 -4.22 9.56
N TRP A 104 -28.86 -4.96 9.88
CA TRP A 104 -28.74 -6.39 9.58
C TRP A 104 -29.81 -7.22 10.29
N GLN A 105 -30.01 -6.97 11.58
CA GLN A 105 -31.04 -7.66 12.37
C GLN A 105 -32.45 -7.31 11.89
N ALA A 106 -32.71 -6.02 11.59
CA ALA A 106 -33.98 -5.57 11.02
C ALA A 106 -34.29 -6.26 9.68
N CYS A 107 -33.29 -6.41 8.80
CA CYS A 107 -33.43 -7.16 7.56
C CYS A 107 -33.84 -8.61 7.82
N ARG A 108 -33.18 -9.28 8.79
CA ARG A 108 -33.49 -10.67 9.15
C ARG A 108 -34.92 -10.83 9.62
N GLU A 109 -35.40 -9.96 10.51
CA GLU A 109 -36.79 -9.97 11.00
C GLU A 109 -37.79 -9.73 9.85
N LEU A 110 -37.59 -8.69 9.05
CA LEU A 110 -38.46 -8.37 7.91
C LEU A 110 -38.57 -9.52 6.89
N LEU A 111 -37.48 -10.25 6.68
CA LEU A 111 -37.49 -11.44 5.81
C LEU A 111 -38.26 -12.62 6.46
N GLN A 112 -38.08 -12.86 7.76
CA GLN A 112 -38.80 -13.89 8.50
C GLN A 112 -40.32 -13.61 8.57
N GLU A 113 -40.69 -12.35 8.82
CA GLU A 113 -42.08 -11.89 8.86
C GLU A 113 -42.74 -11.77 7.47
N LYS A 114 -41.95 -11.93 6.39
CA LYS A 114 -42.40 -11.73 5.00
C LYS A 114 -43.03 -10.34 4.77
N ALA A 115 -42.50 -9.32 5.46
CA ALA A 115 -43.02 -7.97 5.44
C ALA A 115 -42.60 -7.16 4.20
N LEU A 116 -41.67 -7.67 3.38
CA LEU A 116 -41.18 -7.03 2.16
C LEU A 116 -41.81 -7.61 0.89
N ALA A 117 -41.92 -6.79 -0.16
CA ALA A 117 -42.36 -7.24 -1.48
C ALA A 117 -41.39 -8.31 -2.02
N GLY A 118 -41.91 -9.36 -2.68
CA GLY A 118 -41.16 -10.55 -3.07
C GLY A 118 -39.86 -10.29 -3.81
N ARG A 119 -39.80 -9.30 -4.74
CA ARG A 119 -38.58 -8.95 -5.48
C ARG A 119 -37.55 -8.29 -4.56
N ALA A 120 -37.97 -7.38 -3.69
CA ALA A 120 -37.12 -6.69 -2.75
C ALA A 120 -36.61 -7.66 -1.66
N ALA A 121 -37.49 -8.53 -1.14
CA ALA A 121 -37.14 -9.58 -0.20
C ALA A 121 -36.06 -10.51 -0.78
N SER A 122 -36.26 -11.00 -2.03
CA SER A 122 -35.29 -11.88 -2.69
C SER A 122 -33.95 -11.21 -2.96
N ALA A 123 -33.94 -9.89 -3.28
CA ALA A 123 -32.71 -9.15 -3.49
C ALA A 123 -31.95 -8.94 -2.18
N LEU A 124 -32.64 -8.59 -1.10
CA LEU A 124 -32.07 -8.41 0.23
C LEU A 124 -31.55 -9.74 0.80
N GLN A 125 -32.31 -10.82 0.65
CA GLN A 125 -31.90 -12.15 1.08
C GLN A 125 -30.60 -12.59 0.38
N ARG A 126 -30.53 -12.46 -0.96
CA ARG A 126 -29.30 -12.80 -1.71
C ARG A 126 -28.10 -11.95 -1.28
N PHE A 127 -28.32 -10.68 -0.96
CA PHE A 127 -27.24 -9.85 -0.43
C PHE A 127 -26.74 -10.36 0.93
N MET A 128 -27.64 -10.71 1.84
CA MET A 128 -27.27 -11.24 3.17
C MET A 128 -26.55 -12.60 3.05
N GLU A 129 -27.06 -13.48 2.19
CA GLU A 129 -26.42 -14.77 1.88
C GLU A 129 -25.03 -14.60 1.30
N LEU A 130 -24.81 -13.63 0.40
CA LEU A 130 -23.50 -13.28 -0.14
C LEU A 130 -22.52 -12.87 0.97
N ILE A 131 -22.93 -11.99 1.89
CA ILE A 131 -22.07 -11.53 2.98
C ILE A 131 -21.75 -12.68 3.94
N ASP A 132 -22.71 -13.53 4.25
CA ASP A 132 -22.49 -14.69 5.13
C ASP A 132 -21.57 -15.73 4.48
N ALA A 133 -21.77 -16.01 3.19
CA ALA A 133 -20.89 -16.89 2.42
C ALA A 133 -19.45 -16.34 2.35
N LEU A 134 -19.27 -15.07 2.00
CA LEU A 134 -17.96 -14.43 1.98
C LEU A 134 -17.26 -14.52 3.34
N ALA A 135 -17.95 -14.26 4.44
CA ALA A 135 -17.34 -14.34 5.76
C ALA A 135 -16.90 -15.76 6.12
N GLN A 136 -17.73 -16.76 5.78
CA GLN A 136 -17.41 -18.14 6.07
C GLN A 136 -16.27 -18.68 5.18
N GLU A 137 -16.35 -18.41 3.87
CA GLU A 137 -15.40 -18.94 2.89
C GLU A 137 -14.01 -18.30 3.03
N THR A 138 -13.93 -17.07 3.53
CA THR A 138 -12.66 -16.32 3.59
C THR A 138 -12.06 -16.23 4.98
N ALA A 139 -12.69 -16.81 6.01
CA ALA A 139 -12.26 -16.69 7.41
C ALA A 139 -10.81 -17.11 7.65
N ASP A 140 -10.37 -18.21 7.04
CA ASP A 140 -9.03 -18.77 7.21
C ASP A 140 -8.06 -18.38 6.09
N MET A 141 -8.47 -17.49 5.19
CA MET A 141 -7.62 -17.06 4.07
C MET A 141 -6.63 -15.98 4.50
N PRO A 142 -5.41 -15.93 3.89
CA PRO A 142 -4.53 -14.78 4.05
C PRO A 142 -5.26 -13.49 3.68
N LEU A 143 -5.03 -12.41 4.43
CA LEU A 143 -5.79 -11.15 4.32
C LEU A 143 -5.89 -10.61 2.88
N HIS A 144 -4.82 -10.68 2.10
CA HIS A 144 -4.84 -10.24 0.70
C HIS A 144 -5.69 -11.14 -0.21
N VAL A 145 -5.75 -12.44 0.07
CA VAL A 145 -6.60 -13.40 -0.68
C VAL A 145 -8.06 -13.15 -0.31
N GLN A 146 -8.36 -12.94 0.97
CA GLN A 146 -9.68 -12.56 1.46
C GLN A 146 -10.15 -11.26 0.79
N THR A 147 -9.30 -10.23 0.75
CA THR A 147 -9.63 -8.94 0.13
C THR A 147 -9.91 -9.08 -1.36
N ASP A 148 -9.05 -9.78 -2.11
CA ASP A 148 -9.25 -10.02 -3.55
C ASP A 148 -10.55 -10.80 -3.82
N ARG A 149 -10.83 -11.83 -3.01
CA ARG A 149 -12.06 -12.63 -3.10
C ARG A 149 -13.29 -11.76 -2.86
N VAL A 150 -13.28 -10.95 -1.81
CA VAL A 150 -14.38 -10.04 -1.48
C VAL A 150 -14.65 -9.03 -2.61
N ILE A 151 -13.60 -8.42 -3.17
CA ILE A 151 -13.73 -7.47 -4.30
C ILE A 151 -14.35 -8.14 -5.53
N LYS A 152 -13.96 -9.36 -5.85
CA LYS A 152 -14.47 -10.11 -7.01
C LYS A 152 -15.90 -10.56 -6.81
N ASP A 153 -16.17 -11.27 -5.73
CA ASP A 153 -17.45 -11.94 -5.52
C ASP A 153 -18.56 -10.98 -5.08
N SER A 154 -18.22 -9.83 -4.47
CA SER A 154 -19.17 -8.74 -4.26
C SER A 154 -19.68 -8.11 -5.55
N GLY A 155 -18.97 -8.31 -6.66
CA GLY A 155 -19.26 -7.71 -7.96
C GLY A 155 -18.70 -6.29 -8.15
N LEU A 156 -17.92 -5.76 -7.19
CA LEU A 156 -17.32 -4.43 -7.31
C LEU A 156 -16.39 -4.34 -8.51
N ARG A 157 -15.52 -5.35 -8.71
CA ARG A 157 -14.62 -5.39 -9.85
C ARG A 157 -15.39 -5.31 -11.17
N THR A 158 -16.39 -6.18 -11.34
CA THR A 158 -17.22 -6.23 -12.57
C THR A 158 -17.98 -4.92 -12.80
N MET A 159 -18.44 -4.26 -11.73
CA MET A 159 -19.11 -2.97 -11.85
C MET A 159 -18.18 -1.91 -12.44
N TYR A 160 -16.92 -1.85 -12.00
CA TYR A 160 -15.95 -0.88 -12.52
C TYR A 160 -15.36 -1.26 -13.87
N GLU A 161 -15.27 -2.55 -14.22
CA GLU A 161 -14.93 -3.03 -15.56
C GLU A 161 -15.96 -2.59 -16.63
N GLN A 162 -17.21 -2.43 -16.22
CA GLN A 162 -18.29 -1.94 -17.08
C GLN A 162 -18.29 -0.40 -17.20
N GLU A 163 -17.60 0.31 -16.35
CA GLU A 163 -17.45 1.77 -16.42
C GLU A 163 -16.51 2.15 -17.56
N LYS A 164 -17.02 2.87 -18.56
CA LYS A 164 -16.26 3.21 -19.76
C LYS A 164 -15.16 4.24 -19.50
N GLY A 165 -14.01 4.06 -20.16
CA GLY A 165 -12.90 5.02 -20.16
C GLY A 165 -11.91 4.85 -19.02
N GLU A 166 -11.01 5.81 -18.87
CA GLU A 166 -9.90 5.76 -17.89
C GLU A 166 -10.37 5.73 -16.42
N LYS A 167 -11.59 6.21 -16.16
CA LYS A 167 -12.12 6.28 -14.80
C LYS A 167 -12.37 4.88 -14.20
N GLY A 168 -12.97 3.97 -14.98
CA GLY A 168 -13.17 2.58 -14.56
C GLY A 168 -11.83 1.89 -14.32
N GLN A 169 -10.89 2.06 -15.25
CA GLN A 169 -9.55 1.50 -15.13
C GLN A 169 -8.81 2.00 -13.88
N THR A 170 -8.84 3.31 -13.62
CA THR A 170 -8.24 3.89 -12.41
C THR A 170 -8.81 3.29 -11.13
N ARG A 171 -10.11 3.03 -11.09
CA ARG A 171 -10.75 2.39 -9.92
C ARG A 171 -10.34 0.94 -9.74
N ILE A 172 -10.19 0.20 -10.84
CA ILE A 172 -9.67 -1.17 -10.80
C ILE A 172 -8.24 -1.18 -10.26
N GLU A 173 -7.36 -0.31 -10.75
CA GLU A 173 -5.99 -0.16 -10.26
C GLU A 173 -5.96 0.16 -8.76
N ASN A 174 -6.86 1.02 -8.29
CA ASN A 174 -6.99 1.33 -6.87
C ASN A 174 -7.42 0.10 -6.04
N LEU A 175 -8.35 -0.71 -6.53
CA LEU A 175 -8.75 -1.96 -5.85
C LEU A 175 -7.61 -2.99 -5.84
N GLU A 176 -6.83 -3.10 -6.90
CA GLU A 176 -5.66 -3.96 -6.97
C GLU A 176 -4.56 -3.48 -6.01
N GLU A 177 -4.40 -2.16 -5.87
CA GLU A 177 -3.50 -1.59 -4.87
C GLU A 177 -3.99 -1.84 -3.43
N LEU A 178 -5.30 -1.88 -3.18
CA LEU A 178 -5.83 -2.28 -1.87
C LEU A 178 -5.44 -3.73 -1.54
N VAL A 179 -5.52 -4.65 -2.50
CA VAL A 179 -5.04 -6.04 -2.32
C VAL A 179 -3.53 -6.07 -2.03
N THR A 180 -2.77 -5.20 -2.68
CA THR A 180 -1.33 -5.06 -2.42
C THR A 180 -1.07 -4.52 -1.02
N ALA A 181 -1.82 -3.51 -0.58
CA ALA A 181 -1.76 -2.95 0.77
C ALA A 181 -2.01 -4.02 1.85
N THR A 182 -3.08 -4.81 1.68
CA THR A 182 -3.42 -5.90 2.63
C THR A 182 -2.37 -7.01 2.67
N ARG A 183 -1.62 -7.23 1.58
CA ARG A 183 -0.51 -8.18 1.54
C ARG A 183 0.75 -7.65 2.24
N GLN A 184 1.02 -6.36 2.09
CA GLN A 184 2.18 -5.70 2.70
C GLN A 184 1.96 -5.38 4.17
N PHE A 185 0.70 -5.36 4.61
CA PHE A 185 0.36 -5.08 5.99
C PHE A 185 1.00 -6.12 6.90
N SER A 186 1.95 -5.67 7.72
CA SER A 186 2.59 -6.48 8.75
C SER A 186 1.87 -6.23 10.07
N TYR A 187 1.26 -7.26 10.54
CA TYR A 187 0.64 -7.31 11.86
C TYR A 187 1.71 -7.65 12.89
N ASN A 188 1.84 -6.85 13.94
CA ASN A 188 2.70 -7.17 15.07
C ASN A 188 2.00 -8.23 15.91
N GLU A 189 2.65 -9.39 16.10
CA GLU A 189 2.14 -10.50 16.93
C GLU A 189 1.92 -10.11 18.41
N GLU A 190 2.38 -8.92 18.83
CA GLU A 190 2.14 -8.35 20.16
C GLU A 190 0.69 -7.86 20.35
N ASP A 191 -0.06 -7.63 19.28
CA ASP A 191 -1.51 -7.35 19.29
C ASP A 191 -2.33 -8.66 19.17
N GLU A 192 -1.97 -9.70 19.92
CA GLU A 192 -2.52 -11.06 19.84
C GLU A 192 -4.07 -11.16 19.93
N ASP A 193 -4.74 -10.10 20.33
CA ASP A 193 -6.20 -10.08 20.54
C ASP A 193 -7.00 -9.71 19.28
N LEU A 194 -6.38 -9.20 18.20
CA LEU A 194 -7.08 -8.77 16.99
C LEU A 194 -6.85 -9.72 15.80
N MET A 195 -7.94 -10.12 15.15
CA MET A 195 -7.83 -10.82 13.85
C MET A 195 -7.17 -9.91 12.81
N PRO A 196 -6.34 -10.46 11.86
CA PRO A 196 -5.62 -9.66 10.86
C PRO A 196 -6.50 -8.67 10.08
N LEU A 197 -7.74 -9.07 9.75
CA LEU A 197 -8.70 -8.20 9.09
C LEU A 197 -9.09 -6.99 9.97
N GLN A 198 -9.33 -7.21 11.25
CA GLN A 198 -9.71 -6.14 12.18
C GLN A 198 -8.56 -5.15 12.39
N ALA A 199 -7.33 -5.66 12.53
CA ALA A 199 -6.13 -4.84 12.63
C ALA A 199 -5.93 -3.97 11.40
N PHE A 200 -6.09 -4.54 10.19
CA PHE A 200 -6.00 -3.78 8.94
C PHE A 200 -7.10 -2.71 8.82
N LEU A 201 -8.34 -3.05 9.18
CA LEU A 201 -9.46 -2.09 9.13
C LEU A 201 -9.25 -0.92 10.11
N SER A 202 -8.68 -1.19 11.28
CA SER A 202 -8.29 -0.15 12.25
C SER A 202 -7.19 0.74 11.70
N HIS A 203 -6.15 0.16 11.09
CA HIS A 203 -5.08 0.90 10.44
C HIS A 203 -5.62 1.78 9.30
N ALA A 204 -6.45 1.23 8.41
CA ALA A 204 -7.06 1.98 7.32
C ALA A 204 -7.95 3.14 7.81
N ALA A 205 -8.65 2.95 8.94
CA ALA A 205 -9.47 4.00 9.55
C ALA A 205 -8.61 5.12 10.16
N LEU A 206 -7.48 4.79 10.79
CA LEU A 206 -6.53 5.77 11.30
C LEU A 206 -5.94 6.59 10.16
N GLU A 207 -5.45 5.95 9.12
CA GLU A 207 -4.91 6.66 7.95
C GLU A 207 -5.95 7.53 7.24
N ALA A 208 -7.20 7.09 7.15
CA ALA A 208 -8.28 7.91 6.61
C ALA A 208 -8.63 9.10 7.52
N GLY A 209 -8.40 8.99 8.83
CA GLY A 209 -8.67 10.05 9.81
C GLY A 209 -7.57 11.11 9.93
N GLU A 210 -6.34 10.79 9.54
CA GLU A 210 -5.25 11.76 9.52
C GLU A 210 -5.48 12.77 8.40
N GLY A 211 -5.60 14.07 8.74
CA GLY A 211 -5.87 15.13 7.77
C GLY A 211 -4.73 15.32 6.76
N GLN A 212 -5.07 15.72 5.52
CA GLN A 212 -4.10 16.37 4.65
C GLN A 212 -3.66 17.69 5.29
N ALA A 213 -2.45 18.15 4.93
CA ALA A 213 -2.00 19.47 5.32
C ALA A 213 -3.03 20.55 4.91
N ASP A 214 -3.34 21.45 5.82
CA ASP A 214 -4.20 22.58 5.54
C ASP A 214 -3.63 23.46 4.42
N THR A 215 -4.50 24.24 3.77
CA THR A 215 -4.11 25.10 2.63
C THR A 215 -2.98 26.08 2.93
N TRP A 216 -2.81 26.43 4.19
CA TRP A 216 -1.76 27.35 4.68
C TRP A 216 -0.50 26.64 5.21
N GLN A 217 -0.52 25.31 5.37
CA GLN A 217 0.67 24.55 5.78
C GLN A 217 1.64 24.34 4.63
N ASP A 218 2.93 24.44 4.92
CA ASP A 218 3.99 24.06 4.00
C ASP A 218 4.00 22.53 3.82
N ALA A 219 3.69 22.05 2.60
CA ALA A 219 3.45 20.64 2.34
C ALA A 219 3.90 20.22 0.93
N VAL A 220 4.41 18.99 0.81
CA VAL A 220 4.76 18.38 -0.49
C VAL A 220 3.51 18.19 -1.33
N GLN A 221 3.57 18.53 -2.62
CA GLN A 221 2.47 18.38 -3.56
C GLN A 221 2.52 17.01 -4.24
N LEU A 222 1.47 16.20 -4.04
CA LEU A 222 1.28 14.90 -4.70
C LEU A 222 0.23 15.04 -5.79
N MET A 223 0.53 14.61 -7.00
CA MET A 223 -0.45 14.68 -8.09
C MET A 223 -0.13 13.71 -9.23
N THR A 224 -1.14 13.41 -10.04
CA THR A 224 -0.91 12.72 -11.30
C THR A 224 -0.23 13.65 -12.31
N LEU A 225 0.48 13.07 -13.26
CA LEU A 225 1.05 13.83 -14.39
C LEU A 225 -0.02 14.64 -15.15
N HIS A 226 -1.25 14.12 -15.25
CA HIS A 226 -2.36 14.85 -15.88
C HIS A 226 -2.78 16.09 -15.09
N SER A 227 -2.83 15.97 -13.77
CA SER A 227 -3.19 17.08 -12.87
C SER A 227 -2.10 18.16 -12.80
N ALA A 228 -0.86 17.83 -13.16
CA ALA A 228 0.27 18.75 -13.15
C ALA A 228 0.27 19.73 -14.33
N LYS A 229 -0.63 19.56 -15.32
CA LYS A 229 -0.70 20.45 -16.48
C LYS A 229 -1.02 21.87 -16.07
N GLY A 230 -0.14 22.82 -16.47
CA GLY A 230 -0.28 24.23 -16.13
C GLY A 230 0.32 24.67 -14.79
N LEU A 231 0.83 23.73 -13.99
CA LEU A 231 1.56 24.01 -12.76
C LEU A 231 3.07 23.93 -12.99
N GLU A 232 3.87 24.58 -12.14
CA GLU A 232 5.32 24.52 -12.18
C GLU A 232 5.88 24.53 -10.76
N PHE A 233 6.99 23.82 -10.53
CA PHE A 233 7.60 23.68 -9.22
C PHE A 233 9.11 23.75 -9.32
N PRO A 234 9.82 24.41 -8.38
CA PRO A 234 11.27 24.41 -8.32
C PRO A 234 11.86 23.01 -8.35
N GLN A 235 11.29 22.07 -7.60
CA GLN A 235 11.73 20.68 -7.56
C GLN A 235 10.61 19.71 -7.92
N VAL A 236 10.84 18.85 -8.91
CA VAL A 236 9.90 17.83 -9.34
C VAL A 236 10.52 16.45 -9.24
N PHE A 237 9.75 15.51 -8.72
CA PHE A 237 10.04 14.08 -8.74
C PHE A 237 9.01 13.41 -9.64
N ILE A 238 9.44 12.68 -10.67
CA ILE A 238 8.56 11.78 -11.42
C ILE A 238 8.90 10.36 -10.99
N VAL A 239 7.92 9.67 -10.43
CA VAL A 239 8.12 8.33 -9.84
C VAL A 239 7.49 7.23 -10.69
N GLY A 240 8.04 6.01 -10.60
CA GLY A 240 7.54 4.86 -11.36
C GLY A 240 7.88 4.96 -12.85
N MET A 241 9.06 5.48 -13.19
CA MET A 241 9.56 5.58 -14.56
C MET A 241 10.02 4.20 -15.05
N GLU A 242 9.07 3.30 -15.27
CA GLU A 242 9.30 1.89 -15.58
C GLU A 242 8.41 1.44 -16.75
N GLU A 243 8.95 0.59 -17.64
CA GLU A 243 8.14 -0.06 -18.69
C GLU A 243 6.98 -0.84 -18.06
N GLY A 244 5.77 -0.64 -18.59
CA GLY A 244 4.54 -1.23 -18.04
C GLY A 244 3.86 -0.39 -16.96
N MET A 245 4.55 0.59 -16.37
CA MET A 245 3.97 1.58 -15.45
C MET A 245 3.87 2.96 -16.07
N PHE A 246 4.97 3.45 -16.62
CA PHE A 246 5.01 4.69 -17.41
C PHE A 246 6.10 4.57 -18.48
N PRO A 247 5.74 4.27 -19.75
CA PRO A 247 4.37 4.11 -20.28
C PRO A 247 3.62 2.94 -19.66
N SER A 248 2.29 3.06 -19.56
CA SER A 248 1.44 2.01 -19.02
C SER A 248 1.38 0.80 -19.97
N GLN A 249 1.21 -0.44 -19.44
CA GLN A 249 1.12 -1.64 -20.25
C GLN A 249 0.00 -1.54 -21.32
N MET A 250 -1.16 -1.02 -20.95
CA MET A 250 -2.26 -0.81 -21.90
C MET A 250 -1.88 0.11 -23.06
N SER A 251 -1.08 1.14 -22.78
CA SER A 251 -0.63 2.08 -23.82
C SER A 251 0.42 1.46 -24.74
N LEU A 252 1.11 0.43 -24.29
CA LEU A 252 2.04 -0.34 -25.12
C LEU A 252 1.31 -1.29 -26.07
N ASP A 253 0.19 -1.85 -25.63
CA ASP A 253 -0.57 -2.86 -26.37
C ASP A 253 -1.50 -2.22 -27.44
N GLU A 254 -1.87 -0.94 -27.29
CA GLU A 254 -2.73 -0.23 -28.21
C GLU A 254 -1.95 0.80 -29.07
N GLY A 255 -2.01 0.63 -30.39
CA GLY A 255 -1.32 1.52 -31.34
C GLY A 255 -1.77 2.98 -31.22
N GLY A 256 -0.80 3.90 -31.07
CA GLY A 256 -1.02 5.35 -30.97
C GLY A 256 -1.09 5.90 -29.54
N ARG A 257 -1.37 5.08 -28.51
CA ARG A 257 -1.39 5.54 -27.10
C ARG A 257 0.01 5.81 -26.54
N LEU A 258 1.04 5.20 -27.09
CA LEU A 258 2.41 5.47 -26.65
C LEU A 258 2.81 6.93 -26.90
N GLU A 259 2.34 7.54 -27.99
CA GLU A 259 2.60 8.96 -28.27
C GLU A 259 1.91 9.87 -27.26
N GLU A 260 0.74 9.50 -26.77
CA GLU A 260 0.07 10.26 -25.71
C GLU A 260 0.82 10.13 -24.38
N GLU A 261 1.33 8.95 -24.02
CA GLU A 261 2.19 8.75 -22.86
C GLU A 261 3.49 9.59 -22.99
N ARG A 262 4.07 9.69 -24.21
CA ARG A 262 5.25 10.55 -24.45
C ARG A 262 4.93 12.02 -24.25
N ARG A 263 3.77 12.49 -24.73
CA ARG A 263 3.32 13.87 -24.46
C ARG A 263 3.13 14.12 -22.98
N LEU A 264 2.61 13.13 -22.26
CA LEU A 264 2.46 13.20 -20.80
C LEU A 264 3.81 13.23 -20.08
N ALA A 265 4.79 12.45 -20.56
CA ALA A 265 6.16 12.51 -20.05
C ALA A 265 6.77 13.90 -20.27
N TYR A 266 6.59 14.48 -21.47
CA TYR A 266 7.00 15.85 -21.75
C TYR A 266 6.35 16.86 -20.81
N VAL A 267 5.03 16.74 -20.57
CA VAL A 267 4.34 17.58 -19.59
C VAL A 267 5.02 17.46 -18.24
N GLY A 268 5.26 16.24 -17.73
CA GLY A 268 5.89 16.02 -16.44
C GLY A 268 7.28 16.64 -16.33
N VAL A 269 8.13 16.42 -17.32
CA VAL A 269 9.50 16.95 -17.35
C VAL A 269 9.49 18.49 -17.32
N THR A 270 8.60 19.11 -18.10
CA THR A 270 8.49 20.58 -18.16
C THR A 270 7.86 21.23 -16.94
N ARG A 271 7.45 20.46 -15.93
CA ARG A 271 6.96 21.02 -14.64
C ARG A 271 8.11 21.46 -13.73
N ALA A 272 9.32 20.98 -13.97
CA ALA A 272 10.48 21.31 -13.15
C ALA A 272 11.08 22.64 -13.58
N MET A 273 11.13 23.61 -12.67
CA MET A 273 11.78 24.90 -12.89
C MET A 273 13.31 24.85 -12.71
N GLN A 274 13.78 24.04 -11.73
CA GLN A 274 15.19 24.00 -11.35
C GLN A 274 15.76 22.59 -11.34
N LYS A 275 15.06 21.64 -10.70
CA LYS A 275 15.56 20.27 -10.54
C LYS A 275 14.48 19.24 -10.83
N LEU A 276 14.81 18.31 -11.72
CA LEU A 276 14.01 17.14 -12.01
C LEU A 276 14.72 15.90 -11.47
N THR A 277 13.96 15.02 -10.81
CA THR A 277 14.44 13.71 -10.36
C THR A 277 13.48 12.64 -10.91
N LEU A 278 14.01 11.73 -11.71
CA LEU A 278 13.30 10.58 -12.23
C LEU A 278 13.64 9.37 -11.38
N THR A 279 12.63 8.59 -10.94
CA THR A 279 12.89 7.40 -10.14
C THR A 279 12.22 6.18 -10.76
N TYR A 280 12.92 5.06 -10.70
CA TYR A 280 12.42 3.74 -11.11
C TYR A 280 12.90 2.67 -10.14
N ALA A 281 12.20 1.54 -10.09
CA ALA A 281 12.58 0.38 -9.33
C ALA A 281 12.88 -0.78 -10.29
N GLU A 282 14.05 -1.42 -10.12
CA GLU A 282 14.44 -2.59 -10.93
C GLU A 282 13.59 -3.82 -10.57
N THR A 283 13.12 -3.90 -9.33
CA THR A 283 12.25 -4.96 -8.84
C THR A 283 11.08 -4.39 -8.07
N ARG A 284 9.90 -4.89 -8.35
CA ARG A 284 8.68 -4.62 -7.58
C ARG A 284 8.01 -5.93 -7.20
N ARG A 285 7.40 -5.92 -6.05
CA ARG A 285 6.54 -7.01 -5.63
C ARG A 285 5.10 -6.66 -5.99
N LEU A 286 4.65 -7.16 -7.14
CA LEU A 286 3.27 -7.01 -7.61
C LEU A 286 2.56 -8.37 -7.49
N TYR A 287 1.35 -8.39 -6.91
CA TYR A 287 0.55 -9.63 -6.74
C TYR A 287 1.32 -10.79 -6.07
N GLY A 288 2.28 -10.47 -5.18
CA GLY A 288 3.09 -11.47 -4.47
C GLY A 288 4.23 -12.08 -5.25
N LYS A 289 4.42 -11.69 -6.50
CA LYS A 289 5.58 -12.09 -7.32
C LYS A 289 6.56 -10.93 -7.44
N GLU A 290 7.84 -11.22 -7.38
CA GLU A 290 8.85 -10.25 -7.78
C GLU A 290 8.82 -10.12 -9.30
N VAL A 291 8.58 -8.91 -9.76
CA VAL A 291 8.59 -8.56 -11.18
C VAL A 291 9.77 -7.63 -11.42
N TYR A 292 10.59 -7.99 -12.40
CA TYR A 292 11.69 -7.15 -12.86
C TYR A 292 11.17 -6.16 -13.88
N HIS A 293 11.37 -4.89 -13.60
CA HIS A 293 11.01 -3.79 -14.49
C HIS A 293 12.27 -3.22 -15.15
N ARG A 294 12.12 -2.83 -16.41
CA ARG A 294 13.13 -2.04 -17.10
C ARG A 294 12.84 -0.55 -16.86
N PRO A 295 13.88 0.30 -16.83
CA PRO A 295 13.66 1.73 -16.84
C PRO A 295 12.76 2.12 -18.01
N SER A 296 11.92 3.13 -17.80
CA SER A 296 11.09 3.70 -18.85
C SER A 296 11.92 4.13 -20.04
N ARG A 297 11.45 3.82 -21.25
CA ARG A 297 12.06 4.29 -22.51
C ARG A 297 12.18 5.80 -22.58
N PHE A 298 11.29 6.53 -21.90
CA PHE A 298 11.31 8.00 -21.87
C PHE A 298 12.56 8.56 -21.16
N ILE A 299 13.20 7.80 -20.28
CA ILE A 299 14.49 8.18 -19.68
C ILE A 299 15.57 8.17 -20.77
N GLY A 300 15.58 7.15 -21.64
CA GLY A 300 16.53 7.02 -22.73
C GLY A 300 16.29 8.00 -23.91
N GLU A 301 15.16 8.69 -23.93
CA GLU A 301 14.86 9.75 -24.91
C GLU A 301 15.40 11.13 -24.48
N LEU A 302 15.90 11.25 -23.23
CA LEU A 302 16.53 12.48 -22.75
C LEU A 302 17.98 12.55 -23.23
N PRO A 303 18.51 13.77 -23.53
CA PRO A 303 19.91 13.95 -23.88
C PRO A 303 20.82 13.49 -22.74
N GLU A 304 21.82 12.65 -23.04
CA GLU A 304 22.71 12.07 -22.02
C GLU A 304 23.44 13.14 -21.21
N GLU A 305 23.80 14.25 -21.85
CA GLU A 305 24.47 15.40 -21.22
C GLU A 305 23.62 16.12 -20.18
N CYS A 306 22.28 15.90 -20.20
CA CYS A 306 21.33 16.49 -19.24
C CYS A 306 20.95 15.53 -18.10
N VAL A 307 21.43 14.27 -18.12
CA VAL A 307 21.04 13.23 -17.17
C VAL A 307 22.23 12.81 -16.32
N GLU A 308 22.09 12.93 -15.01
CA GLU A 308 23.02 12.38 -14.03
C GLU A 308 22.43 11.14 -13.40
N GLU A 309 23.04 9.98 -13.64
CA GLU A 309 22.60 8.72 -13.01
C GLU A 309 23.11 8.64 -11.57
N VAL A 310 22.17 8.72 -10.61
CA VAL A 310 22.47 8.55 -9.20
C VAL A 310 22.07 7.14 -8.76
N ARG A 311 23.03 6.22 -8.81
CA ARG A 311 22.86 4.90 -8.18
C ARG A 311 23.22 5.04 -6.70
N LEU A 312 22.32 4.62 -5.81
CA LEU A 312 22.69 4.26 -4.46
C LEU A 312 23.59 3.01 -4.57
N ARG A 313 24.89 3.23 -4.76
CA ARG A 313 25.85 2.15 -4.63
C ARG A 313 25.82 1.72 -3.17
N ALA A 314 25.12 0.63 -2.87
CA ALA A 314 25.47 -0.17 -1.73
C ALA A 314 26.90 -0.60 -2.00
N THR A 315 27.85 0.05 -1.41
CA THR A 315 29.25 -0.37 -1.44
C THR A 315 29.27 -1.66 -0.62
N VAL A 316 29.06 -2.80 -1.28
CA VAL A 316 29.51 -4.06 -0.71
C VAL A 316 31.01 -3.95 -0.74
N SER A 317 31.59 -3.40 0.33
CA SER A 317 33.02 -3.51 0.56
C SER A 317 33.29 -4.99 0.78
N ARG A 318 33.71 -5.68 -0.31
CA ARG A 318 34.44 -6.93 -0.15
C ARG A 318 35.72 -6.54 0.60
N PRO A 319 35.97 -7.09 1.78
CA PRO A 319 37.26 -6.86 2.42
C PRO A 319 38.31 -7.50 1.53
N VAL A 320 39.04 -6.65 0.79
CA VAL A 320 40.29 -7.08 0.17
C VAL A 320 41.24 -7.35 1.33
N SER A 321 41.60 -8.60 1.51
CA SER A 321 42.56 -9.03 2.50
C SER A 321 43.94 -8.41 2.16
N HIS A 322 44.18 -7.24 2.68
CA HIS A 322 45.54 -6.74 2.88
C HIS A 322 45.90 -6.92 4.35
N GLN A 323 46.71 -7.94 4.59
CA GLN A 323 47.53 -8.00 5.81
C GLN A 323 48.19 -6.63 6.01
N ARG A 324 47.76 -5.88 7.02
CA ARG A 324 48.56 -4.89 7.69
C ARG A 324 48.25 -4.86 9.18
N MET A 325 49.33 -4.97 9.91
CA MET A 325 49.47 -4.93 11.35
C MET A 325 48.69 -3.78 12.02
N GLY A 326 48.01 -4.10 13.11
CA GLY A 326 47.96 -3.32 14.33
C GLY A 326 47.06 -2.10 14.34
N THR A 327 45.75 -2.32 14.61
CA THR A 327 44.95 -1.34 15.39
C THR A 327 44.10 -2.12 16.37
N PRO A 328 43.87 -1.63 17.61
CA PRO A 328 43.21 -2.43 18.66
C PRO A 328 41.74 -2.67 18.32
N MET A 329 41.36 -3.94 18.30
CA MET A 329 39.95 -4.39 18.27
C MET A 329 39.24 -3.85 19.51
N VAL A 330 38.14 -3.14 19.30
CA VAL A 330 37.15 -2.92 20.35
C VAL A 330 36.58 -4.32 20.68
N GLU A 331 36.98 -4.90 21.79
CA GLU A 331 36.37 -6.10 22.34
C GLU A 331 34.93 -5.76 22.73
N ASN A 332 33.98 -6.30 21.97
CA ASN A 332 32.58 -6.31 22.37
C ASN A 332 32.44 -7.36 23.46
N ASP A 333 32.01 -6.94 24.65
CA ASP A 333 31.90 -7.75 25.87
C ASP A 333 30.80 -8.85 25.82
N SER A 334 30.30 -9.15 24.60
CA SER A 334 29.25 -10.16 24.36
C SER A 334 29.79 -11.60 24.19
N GLY A 335 31.10 -11.79 24.14
CA GLY A 335 31.72 -13.11 23.89
C GLY A 335 31.64 -13.62 22.44
N TYR A 336 30.99 -12.92 21.53
CA TYR A 336 30.87 -13.29 20.11
C TYR A 336 31.61 -12.31 19.19
N LYS A 337 31.99 -12.80 18.00
CA LYS A 337 32.73 -12.00 16.99
C LYS A 337 31.99 -11.95 15.65
N LEU A 338 32.10 -10.84 14.98
CA LEU A 338 31.60 -10.70 13.61
C LEU A 338 32.30 -11.71 12.69
N GLY A 339 31.53 -12.44 11.85
CA GLY A 339 32.08 -13.50 11.01
C GLY A 339 32.24 -14.85 11.73
N GLN A 340 31.96 -14.95 13.02
CA GLN A 340 32.05 -16.21 13.78
C GLN A 340 30.98 -17.19 13.31
N ARG A 341 31.36 -18.45 13.14
CA ARG A 341 30.42 -19.55 12.91
C ARG A 341 29.82 -19.99 14.24
N VAL A 342 28.51 -20.14 14.26
CA VAL A 342 27.76 -20.52 15.44
C VAL A 342 26.69 -21.55 15.07
N ARG A 343 26.32 -22.38 16.04
CA ARG A 343 25.23 -23.34 15.90
C ARG A 343 24.12 -23.01 16.88
N HIS A 344 22.90 -22.95 16.39
CA HIS A 344 21.69 -22.77 17.19
C HIS A 344 20.87 -24.05 17.18
N ALA A 345 20.35 -24.49 18.32
CA ALA A 345 19.62 -25.75 18.45
C ALA A 345 18.42 -25.88 17.50
N LYS A 346 17.74 -24.77 17.18
CA LYS A 346 16.55 -24.75 16.31
C LYS A 346 16.86 -24.39 14.86
N PHE A 347 17.86 -23.55 14.61
CA PHE A 347 18.12 -22.98 13.29
C PHE A 347 19.35 -23.56 12.57
N GLY A 348 20.10 -24.44 13.24
CA GLY A 348 21.28 -25.07 12.66
C GLY A 348 22.53 -24.17 12.65
N GLU A 349 23.43 -24.41 11.69
CA GLU A 349 24.67 -23.65 11.55
C GLU A 349 24.43 -22.32 10.83
N GLY A 350 25.09 -21.27 11.33
CA GLY A 350 25.01 -19.95 10.78
C GLY A 350 26.27 -19.12 11.04
N THR A 351 26.35 -17.95 10.44
CA THR A 351 27.47 -17.03 10.59
C THR A 351 26.94 -15.69 11.11
N ILE A 352 27.60 -15.11 12.12
CA ILE A 352 27.24 -13.80 12.66
C ILE A 352 27.64 -12.73 11.62
N VAL A 353 26.64 -12.03 11.07
CA VAL A 353 26.82 -11.03 9.99
C VAL A 353 26.71 -9.60 10.47
N ASN A 354 26.09 -9.37 11.64
CA ASN A 354 26.01 -8.05 12.28
C ASN A 354 25.82 -8.20 13.78
N MET A 355 26.21 -7.14 14.53
CA MET A 355 26.07 -7.09 15.98
C MET A 355 25.69 -5.69 16.40
N GLU A 356 24.67 -5.56 17.28
CA GLU A 356 24.19 -4.27 17.81
C GLU A 356 24.16 -4.32 19.35
N GLY A 357 24.58 -3.22 19.98
CA GLY A 357 24.64 -3.11 21.44
C GLY A 357 25.92 -3.72 22.02
N SER A 358 26.02 -3.75 23.37
CA SER A 358 27.17 -4.24 24.12
C SER A 358 26.70 -5.14 25.28
N GLY A 359 27.56 -6.10 25.70
CA GLY A 359 27.31 -7.01 26.80
C GLY A 359 26.29 -8.11 26.49
N GLU A 360 25.68 -8.70 27.52
CA GLU A 360 24.78 -9.83 27.43
C GLU A 360 23.48 -9.55 26.64
N HIS A 361 23.08 -8.30 26.54
CA HIS A 361 21.88 -7.86 25.80
C HIS A 361 22.19 -7.45 24.34
N SER A 362 23.40 -7.70 23.84
CA SER A 362 23.72 -7.44 22.44
C SER A 362 22.85 -8.27 21.51
N ARG A 363 22.42 -7.66 20.42
CA ARG A 363 21.67 -8.33 19.35
C ARG A 363 22.65 -8.84 18.31
N LEU A 364 22.53 -10.10 17.97
CA LEU A 364 23.35 -10.79 16.97
C LEU A 364 22.49 -11.09 15.76
N GLN A 365 22.91 -10.62 14.60
CA GLN A 365 22.30 -11.00 13.34
C GLN A 365 23.05 -12.19 12.77
N VAL A 366 22.38 -13.35 12.68
CA VAL A 366 22.99 -14.60 12.26
C VAL A 366 22.35 -15.08 10.96
N ALA A 367 23.16 -15.33 9.96
CA ALA A 367 22.75 -15.92 8.67
C ALA A 367 22.84 -17.45 8.77
N PHE A 368 21.69 -18.12 8.90
CA PHE A 368 21.59 -19.58 8.97
C PHE A 368 21.43 -20.22 7.61
N GLN A 369 22.10 -21.34 7.38
CA GLN A 369 21.97 -22.10 6.13
C GLN A 369 20.55 -22.67 6.00
N GLY A 370 19.82 -22.24 4.95
CA GLY A 370 18.45 -22.73 4.68
C GLY A 370 17.34 -22.09 5.48
N GLN A 371 17.63 -21.21 6.47
CA GLN A 371 16.64 -20.55 7.34
C GLN A 371 16.68 -19.02 7.26
N GLY A 372 17.58 -18.47 6.43
CA GLY A 372 17.75 -17.03 6.26
C GLY A 372 18.40 -16.33 7.43
N ILE A 373 18.29 -15.00 7.46
CA ILE A 373 18.91 -14.15 8.48
C ILE A 373 17.94 -13.97 9.65
N LYS A 374 18.45 -14.17 10.90
CA LYS A 374 17.68 -13.99 12.14
C LYS A 374 18.40 -13.07 13.10
N TRP A 375 17.63 -12.22 13.80
CA TRP A 375 18.12 -11.47 14.94
C TRP A 375 17.92 -12.27 16.23
N LEU A 376 18.99 -12.40 17.01
CA LEU A 376 18.99 -13.13 18.27
C LEU A 376 19.63 -12.26 19.36
N VAL A 377 19.15 -12.35 20.60
CA VAL A 377 19.78 -11.69 21.75
C VAL A 377 20.81 -12.63 22.36
N ALA A 378 22.04 -12.20 22.52
CA ALA A 378 23.18 -13.03 22.93
C ALA A 378 22.90 -13.84 24.21
N ALA A 379 22.30 -13.22 25.24
CA ALA A 379 21.95 -13.89 26.51
C ALA A 379 20.97 -15.06 26.37
N TYR A 380 20.08 -15.02 25.37
CA TYR A 380 19.02 -16.02 25.20
C TYR A 380 19.24 -16.97 24.03
N ALA A 381 20.16 -16.64 23.14
CA ALA A 381 20.36 -17.33 21.87
C ALA A 381 21.01 -18.72 22.02
N ARG A 382 21.64 -19.03 23.14
CA ARG A 382 22.36 -20.30 23.41
C ARG A 382 23.14 -20.80 22.18
N LEU A 383 23.92 -19.90 21.60
CA LEU A 383 24.75 -20.21 20.43
C LEU A 383 26.03 -20.93 20.85
N GLU A 384 26.32 -22.04 20.21
CA GLU A 384 27.58 -22.77 20.36
C GLU A 384 28.54 -22.36 19.25
N SER A 385 29.80 -22.11 19.58
CA SER A 385 30.86 -21.85 18.59
C SER A 385 31.18 -23.13 17.83
N VAL A 386 31.22 -23.06 16.50
CA VAL A 386 31.57 -24.17 15.61
C VAL A 386 32.96 -23.96 15.06
#